data_f824022d1a030541e890305a63c94c52
#
_entry.id   f824022d1a030541e890305a63c94c52
#
_cell.length_a   1.000
_cell.length_b   1.000
_cell.length_c   1.000
_cell.angle_alpha   90.00
_cell.angle_beta   90.00
_cell.angle_gamma   90.00
#
_symmetry.space_group_name_H-M   'P 1'
#
loop_
_entity.id
_entity.type
_entity.pdbx_description
1 polymer ?
#
loop_
_entity_poly.entity_id
_entity_poly.type
_entity_poly.pdbx_seq_one_letter_code
_entity_poly.pdbx_strand_id
1 'polypeptide(L)'
;MTAKQHTRRLAWPSACLVLSLGLSLFHADIVNYHQFSETISLSLKGLTYFASAWLLSRILAMVLDQAGARSRPYPRLLNDIIAAILFLVAFVGTTSLFMGQGTLGALAGSGLILAMLGFAIRNVVADTLSGVALAIEGPFRIGDWIDIDGLARGKVVEIGWRTTRVLTRDSTYLILPNSQIARQRITNYSAPKPQYRAQVSITLDHTMPIGQAREVMLRAIQEAKLIHHDPLPDVRVLAYEEVGITYAVRYWLSRFDRDIDCRDEVYSLVDEALRRIGTIAPHRRIELVYTDTSLRSAHTGEHSSSTPHPFISALNPKL
;
A
#
# COMPACT_ATOMS: atom_id res chain seq x y z
N MET A 1 -30.32 11.29 -23.06
CA MET A 1 -31.00 10.19 -23.77
C MET A 1 -32.49 10.27 -23.50
N THR A 2 -33.32 10.19 -24.51
CA THR A 2 -34.79 10.33 -24.39
C THR A 2 -35.42 9.02 -23.86
N ALA A 3 -36.51 9.12 -23.09
CA ALA A 3 -37.26 7.96 -22.53
C ALA A 3 -37.57 6.90 -23.60
N LYS A 4 -37.78 7.29 -24.84
CA LYS A 4 -38.04 6.43 -26.01
C LYS A 4 -36.86 5.48 -26.35
N GLN A 5 -35.61 5.83 -26.02
CA GLN A 5 -34.45 4.98 -26.25
C GLN A 5 -34.30 3.92 -25.14
N HIS A 6 -34.74 4.20 -23.94
CA HIS A 6 -34.72 3.25 -22.81
C HIS A 6 -35.76 2.15 -23.00
N THR A 7 -36.96 2.47 -23.43
CA THR A 7 -38.03 1.49 -23.69
C THR A 7 -37.64 0.53 -24.81
N ARG A 8 -36.96 1.00 -25.87
CA ARG A 8 -36.55 0.14 -26.98
C ARG A 8 -35.42 -0.84 -26.61
N ARG A 9 -34.56 -0.48 -25.63
CA ARG A 9 -33.49 -1.36 -25.15
C ARG A 9 -33.98 -2.49 -24.25
N LEU A 10 -35.12 -2.31 -23.56
CA LEU A 10 -35.75 -3.31 -22.70
C LEU A 10 -36.77 -4.17 -23.46
N ALA A 11 -37.37 -3.66 -24.53
CA ALA A 11 -38.44 -4.31 -25.25
C ALA A 11 -38.05 -5.70 -25.77
N TRP A 12 -36.86 -5.85 -26.37
CA TRP A 12 -36.39 -7.12 -26.90
C TRP A 12 -36.07 -8.18 -25.80
N PRO A 13 -35.30 -7.85 -24.75
CA PRO A 13 -35.05 -8.80 -23.67
C PRO A 13 -36.33 -9.24 -22.94
N SER A 14 -37.24 -8.30 -22.68
CA SER A 14 -38.52 -8.61 -22.04
C SER A 14 -39.43 -9.45 -22.92
N ALA A 15 -39.47 -9.17 -24.22
CA ALA A 15 -40.22 -10.00 -25.17
C ALA A 15 -39.66 -11.42 -25.27
N CYS A 16 -38.34 -11.60 -25.30
CA CYS A 16 -37.70 -12.90 -25.27
C CYS A 16 -37.99 -13.66 -23.97
N LEU A 17 -37.98 -13.01 -22.81
CA LEU A 17 -38.31 -13.64 -21.54
C LEU A 17 -39.78 -14.08 -21.50
N VAL A 18 -40.70 -13.21 -21.87
CA VAL A 18 -42.14 -13.53 -21.91
C VAL A 18 -42.42 -14.68 -22.89
N LEU A 19 -41.79 -14.66 -24.07
CA LEU A 19 -41.96 -15.72 -25.08
C LEU A 19 -41.40 -17.04 -24.55
N SER A 20 -40.19 -17.08 -23.98
CA SER A 20 -39.58 -18.31 -23.48
C SER A 20 -40.34 -18.89 -22.27
N LEU A 21 -40.83 -18.02 -21.38
CA LEU A 21 -41.64 -18.42 -20.24
C LEU A 21 -43.03 -18.94 -20.72
N GLY A 22 -43.65 -18.21 -21.62
CA GLY A 22 -44.95 -18.62 -22.22
C GLY A 22 -44.85 -19.96 -22.94
N LEU A 23 -43.77 -20.17 -23.72
CA LEU A 23 -43.52 -21.44 -24.40
C LEU A 23 -43.26 -22.60 -23.41
N SER A 24 -42.56 -22.32 -22.30
CA SER A 24 -42.28 -23.33 -21.29
C SER A 24 -43.52 -23.76 -20.51
N LEU A 25 -44.43 -22.81 -20.23
CA LEU A 25 -45.74 -23.10 -19.60
C LEU A 25 -46.69 -23.82 -20.55
N PHE A 26 -46.77 -23.39 -21.81
CA PHE A 26 -47.62 -24.00 -22.83
C PHE A 26 -47.18 -25.43 -23.18
N HIS A 27 -45.85 -25.68 -23.17
CA HIS A 27 -45.31 -27.01 -23.38
C HIS A 27 -45.66 -27.98 -22.23
N ALA A 28 -45.76 -27.51 -21.00
CA ALA A 28 -46.11 -28.32 -19.84
C ALA A 28 -47.56 -28.86 -19.92
N ASP A 29 -48.46 -28.11 -20.58
CA ASP A 29 -49.89 -28.45 -20.65
C ASP A 29 -50.26 -29.38 -21.84
N ILE A 30 -49.45 -29.44 -22.92
CA ILE A 30 -49.88 -30.06 -24.20
C ILE A 30 -49.18 -31.36 -24.54
N VAL A 31 -47.98 -31.68 -24.01
CA VAL A 31 -47.20 -32.80 -24.57
C VAL A 31 -47.12 -34.00 -23.64
N ASN A 32 -47.97 -34.99 -23.91
CA ASN A 32 -47.94 -36.33 -23.29
C ASN A 32 -46.93 -37.32 -23.92
N TYR A 33 -45.91 -36.88 -24.69
CA TYR A 33 -44.91 -37.71 -25.33
C TYR A 33 -43.59 -37.74 -24.53
N HIS A 34 -43.37 -38.85 -23.81
CA HIS A 34 -42.44 -38.93 -22.69
C HIS A 34 -40.95 -38.70 -22.95
N GLN A 35 -40.38 -38.84 -24.10
CA GLN A 35 -38.93 -38.71 -24.30
C GLN A 35 -38.49 -37.43 -25.04
N PHE A 36 -39.22 -37.00 -26.05
CA PHE A 36 -38.97 -35.74 -26.77
C PHE A 36 -39.39 -34.52 -25.94
N SER A 37 -40.35 -34.71 -25.03
CA SER A 37 -40.88 -33.70 -24.12
C SER A 37 -39.85 -33.21 -23.12
N GLU A 38 -39.04 -34.10 -22.56
CA GLU A 38 -38.09 -33.74 -21.48
C GLU A 38 -36.94 -32.86 -21.96
N THR A 39 -36.33 -33.23 -23.10
CA THR A 39 -35.24 -32.45 -23.69
C THR A 39 -35.70 -31.06 -24.14
N ILE A 40 -36.89 -30.96 -24.72
CA ILE A 40 -37.47 -29.68 -25.15
C ILE A 40 -37.80 -28.81 -23.92
N SER A 41 -38.38 -29.39 -22.88
CA SER A 41 -38.68 -28.72 -21.61
C SER A 41 -37.41 -28.17 -20.94
N LEU A 42 -36.33 -28.96 -20.88
CA LEU A 42 -35.05 -28.54 -20.34
C LEU A 42 -34.43 -27.41 -21.17
N SER A 43 -34.49 -27.50 -22.49
CA SER A 43 -34.00 -26.45 -23.40
C SER A 43 -34.77 -25.15 -23.25
N LEU A 44 -36.08 -25.17 -23.08
CA LEU A 44 -36.91 -23.99 -22.82
C LEU A 44 -36.58 -23.34 -21.47
N LYS A 45 -36.41 -24.17 -20.43
CA LYS A 45 -35.95 -23.67 -19.12
C LYS A 45 -34.57 -23.03 -19.20
N GLY A 46 -33.64 -23.62 -19.94
CA GLY A 46 -32.34 -23.05 -20.21
C GLY A 46 -32.43 -21.69 -20.92
N LEU A 47 -33.29 -21.60 -21.94
CA LEU A 47 -33.53 -20.35 -22.65
C LEU A 47 -34.10 -19.25 -21.73
N THR A 48 -34.96 -19.62 -20.77
CA THR A 48 -35.47 -18.64 -19.77
C THR A 48 -34.41 -18.15 -18.87
N TYR A 49 -33.41 -18.95 -18.47
CA TYR A 49 -32.25 -18.48 -17.70
C TYR A 49 -31.39 -17.44 -18.47
N PHE A 50 -31.12 -17.72 -19.75
CA PHE A 50 -30.38 -16.77 -20.59
C PHE A 50 -31.17 -15.49 -20.86
N ALA A 51 -32.46 -15.58 -21.10
CA ALA A 51 -33.34 -14.42 -21.31
C ALA A 51 -33.45 -13.57 -20.06
N SER A 52 -33.54 -14.20 -18.86
CA SER A 52 -33.54 -13.49 -17.58
C SER A 52 -32.19 -12.80 -17.29
N ALA A 53 -31.08 -13.46 -17.55
CA ALA A 53 -29.74 -12.90 -17.45
C ALA A 53 -29.55 -11.67 -18.36
N TRP A 54 -30.05 -11.78 -19.60
CA TRP A 54 -30.00 -10.68 -20.56
C TRP A 54 -30.85 -9.49 -20.10
N LEU A 55 -32.06 -9.71 -19.65
CA LEU A 55 -32.95 -8.67 -19.15
C LEU A 55 -32.31 -7.99 -17.92
N LEU A 56 -31.84 -8.78 -16.96
CA LEU A 56 -31.21 -8.28 -15.73
C LEU A 56 -29.94 -7.46 -16.03
N SER A 57 -29.09 -7.90 -16.97
CA SER A 57 -27.91 -7.15 -17.39
C SER A 57 -28.28 -5.79 -17.99
N ARG A 58 -29.38 -5.70 -18.74
CA ARG A 58 -29.86 -4.44 -19.31
C ARG A 58 -30.46 -3.51 -18.29
N ILE A 59 -31.22 -4.03 -17.33
CA ILE A 59 -31.76 -3.23 -16.21
C ILE A 59 -30.62 -2.64 -15.39
N LEU A 60 -29.64 -3.49 -15.05
CA LEU A 60 -28.51 -3.05 -14.23
C LEU A 60 -27.64 -2.00 -14.93
N ALA A 61 -27.39 -2.20 -16.23
CA ALA A 61 -26.71 -1.20 -17.05
C ALA A 61 -27.46 0.14 -17.07
N MET A 62 -28.79 0.14 -17.14
CA MET A 62 -29.59 1.38 -17.04
C MET A 62 -29.47 2.06 -15.69
N VAL A 63 -29.56 1.28 -14.60
CA VAL A 63 -29.43 1.83 -13.23
C VAL A 63 -28.06 2.45 -13.03
N LEU A 64 -27.01 1.80 -13.51
CA LEU A 64 -25.64 2.31 -13.45
C LEU A 64 -25.46 3.58 -14.29
N ASP A 65 -26.01 3.61 -15.51
CA ASP A 65 -25.97 4.79 -16.37
C ASP A 65 -26.70 5.99 -15.73
N GLN A 66 -27.82 5.75 -15.03
CA GLN A 66 -28.55 6.79 -14.31
C GLN A 66 -27.81 7.28 -13.06
N ALA A 67 -27.19 6.37 -12.30
CA ALA A 67 -26.39 6.69 -11.13
C ALA A 67 -25.11 7.45 -11.52
N GLY A 68 -24.47 7.05 -12.62
CA GLY A 68 -23.25 7.68 -13.13
C GLY A 68 -23.47 9.07 -13.75
N ALA A 69 -24.69 9.38 -14.18
CA ALA A 69 -25.02 10.70 -14.74
C ALA A 69 -24.88 11.86 -13.74
N ARG A 70 -24.82 11.56 -12.43
CA ARG A 70 -24.70 12.56 -11.35
C ARG A 70 -23.28 12.88 -10.93
N SER A 71 -22.29 12.02 -11.19
CA SER A 71 -20.93 12.24 -10.71
C SER A 71 -19.82 11.93 -11.73
N ARG A 72 -19.74 10.73 -12.26
CA ARG A 72 -18.79 10.31 -13.31
C ARG A 72 -19.37 9.14 -14.09
N PRO A 73 -19.24 9.10 -15.44
CA PRO A 73 -19.70 7.96 -16.22
C PRO A 73 -18.94 6.70 -15.82
N TYR A 74 -19.68 5.63 -15.53
CA TYR A 74 -19.07 4.33 -15.24
C TYR A 74 -18.37 3.77 -16.50
N PRO A 75 -17.21 3.10 -16.35
CA PRO A 75 -16.54 2.45 -17.47
C PRO A 75 -17.45 1.40 -18.11
N ARG A 76 -17.50 1.35 -19.44
CA ARG A 76 -18.27 0.32 -20.18
C ARG A 76 -17.89 -1.10 -19.75
N LEU A 77 -16.61 -1.30 -19.41
CA LEU A 77 -16.09 -2.57 -18.85
C LEU A 77 -16.87 -3.08 -17.63
N LEU A 78 -17.40 -2.22 -16.79
CA LEU A 78 -18.19 -2.65 -15.62
C LEU A 78 -19.48 -3.33 -16.07
N ASN A 79 -20.19 -2.77 -17.06
CA ASN A 79 -21.39 -3.36 -17.61
C ASN A 79 -21.11 -4.71 -18.29
N ASP A 80 -19.98 -4.80 -19.00
CA ASP A 80 -19.57 -6.03 -19.69
C ASP A 80 -19.20 -7.14 -18.69
N ILE A 81 -18.52 -6.81 -17.60
CA ILE A 81 -18.20 -7.77 -16.52
C ILE A 81 -19.49 -8.26 -15.84
N ILE A 82 -20.39 -7.37 -15.51
CA ILE A 82 -21.68 -7.73 -14.88
C ILE A 82 -22.49 -8.65 -15.82
N ALA A 83 -22.57 -8.30 -17.12
CA ALA A 83 -23.22 -9.13 -18.11
C ALA A 83 -22.56 -10.51 -18.20
N ALA A 84 -21.23 -10.58 -18.26
CA ALA A 84 -20.49 -11.84 -18.31
C ALA A 84 -20.78 -12.74 -17.10
N ILE A 85 -20.82 -12.17 -15.88
CA ILE A 85 -21.15 -12.89 -14.65
C ILE A 85 -22.59 -13.44 -14.72
N LEU A 86 -23.57 -12.64 -15.14
CA LEU A 86 -24.96 -13.07 -15.26
C LEU A 86 -25.13 -14.17 -16.28
N PHE A 87 -24.45 -14.07 -17.43
CA PHE A 87 -24.45 -15.12 -18.45
C PHE A 87 -23.75 -16.40 -17.99
N LEU A 88 -22.67 -16.28 -17.19
CA LEU A 88 -22.01 -17.44 -16.60
C LEU A 88 -22.92 -18.16 -15.61
N VAL A 89 -23.64 -17.44 -14.77
CA VAL A 89 -24.63 -18.01 -13.82
C VAL A 89 -25.76 -18.73 -14.60
N ALA A 90 -26.26 -18.09 -15.67
CA ALA A 90 -27.28 -18.70 -16.53
C ALA A 90 -26.76 -19.98 -17.21
N PHE A 91 -25.50 -19.98 -17.66
CA PHE A 91 -24.86 -21.17 -18.28
C PHE A 91 -24.73 -22.32 -17.28
N VAL A 92 -24.21 -22.03 -16.06
CA VAL A 92 -24.10 -23.05 -15.00
C VAL A 92 -25.45 -23.58 -14.60
N GLY A 93 -26.48 -22.72 -14.44
CA GLY A 93 -27.84 -23.12 -14.14
C GLY A 93 -28.43 -23.99 -15.24
N THR A 94 -28.23 -23.64 -16.51
CA THR A 94 -28.70 -24.43 -17.66
C THR A 94 -28.02 -25.80 -17.71
N THR A 95 -26.70 -25.84 -17.56
CA THR A 95 -25.92 -27.09 -17.55
C THR A 95 -26.38 -28.02 -16.42
N SER A 96 -26.67 -27.46 -15.24
CA SER A 96 -27.20 -28.20 -14.09
C SER A 96 -28.56 -28.88 -14.40
N LEU A 97 -29.43 -28.22 -15.20
CA LEU A 97 -30.70 -28.83 -15.63
C LEU A 97 -30.52 -30.06 -16.53
N PHE A 98 -29.56 -30.03 -17.45
CA PHE A 98 -29.28 -31.12 -18.37
C PHE A 98 -28.58 -32.32 -17.71
N MET A 99 -27.83 -32.10 -16.62
CA MET A 99 -27.09 -33.16 -15.94
C MET A 99 -27.96 -34.01 -14.97
N GLY A 100 -29.21 -33.63 -14.74
CA GLY A 100 -30.16 -34.38 -13.91
C GLY A 100 -29.86 -34.33 -12.39
N GLN A 101 -30.84 -34.80 -11.58
CA GLN A 101 -30.81 -34.70 -10.11
C GLN A 101 -29.83 -35.65 -9.39
N GLY A 102 -28.94 -36.33 -10.10
CA GLY A 102 -28.06 -37.35 -9.51
C GLY A 102 -26.57 -37.11 -9.61
N THR A 103 -26.14 -35.94 -10.08
CA THR A 103 -24.74 -35.80 -10.50
C THR A 103 -23.91 -34.97 -9.52
N LEU A 104 -23.21 -35.66 -8.62
CA LEU A 104 -22.04 -35.12 -7.89
C LEU A 104 -21.09 -34.38 -8.84
N GLY A 105 -20.99 -34.75 -10.12
CA GLY A 105 -20.17 -34.10 -11.13
C GLY A 105 -20.59 -32.66 -11.48
N ALA A 106 -21.92 -32.40 -11.57
CA ALA A 106 -22.41 -31.02 -11.83
C ALA A 106 -22.13 -30.07 -10.66
N LEU A 107 -22.31 -30.58 -9.44
CA LEU A 107 -21.97 -29.85 -8.22
C LEU A 107 -20.46 -29.58 -8.13
N ALA A 108 -19.61 -30.54 -8.44
CA ALA A 108 -18.16 -30.39 -8.44
C ALA A 108 -17.70 -29.41 -9.54
N GLY A 109 -18.26 -29.50 -10.75
CA GLY A 109 -17.90 -28.57 -11.84
C GLY A 109 -18.32 -27.12 -11.56
N SER A 110 -19.55 -26.92 -11.04
CA SER A 110 -20.00 -25.56 -10.66
C SER A 110 -19.20 -24.99 -9.48
N GLY A 111 -18.84 -25.85 -8.51
CA GLY A 111 -17.97 -25.47 -7.40
C GLY A 111 -16.59 -24.99 -7.84
N LEU A 112 -15.99 -25.67 -8.82
CA LEU A 112 -14.71 -25.27 -9.40
C LEU A 112 -14.79 -23.89 -10.10
N ILE A 113 -15.84 -23.67 -10.91
CA ILE A 113 -16.04 -22.37 -11.59
C ILE A 113 -16.24 -21.25 -10.57
N LEU A 114 -17.03 -21.47 -9.52
CA LEU A 114 -17.23 -20.50 -8.46
C LEU A 114 -15.94 -20.22 -7.68
N ALA A 115 -15.14 -21.25 -7.42
CA ALA A 115 -13.85 -21.11 -6.77
C ALA A 115 -12.87 -20.27 -7.62
N MET A 116 -12.79 -20.53 -8.92
CA MET A 116 -11.98 -19.75 -9.86
C MET A 116 -12.43 -18.29 -9.91
N LEU A 117 -13.75 -18.04 -9.98
CA LEU A 117 -14.30 -16.68 -9.98
C LEU A 117 -14.02 -15.98 -8.66
N GLY A 118 -14.23 -16.65 -7.52
CA GLY A 118 -13.90 -16.12 -6.19
C GLY A 118 -12.42 -15.75 -6.06
N PHE A 119 -11.54 -16.58 -6.59
CA PHE A 119 -10.10 -16.28 -6.63
C PHE A 119 -9.81 -15.06 -7.51
N ALA A 120 -10.44 -14.94 -8.68
CA ALA A 120 -10.24 -13.80 -9.58
C ALA A 120 -10.64 -12.44 -8.96
N ILE A 121 -11.73 -12.40 -8.17
CA ILE A 121 -12.23 -11.17 -7.54
C ILE A 121 -11.66 -10.91 -6.14
N ARG A 122 -10.89 -11.84 -5.58
CA ARG A 122 -10.39 -11.80 -4.20
C ARG A 122 -9.76 -10.47 -3.81
N ASN A 123 -8.93 -9.91 -4.68
CA ASN A 123 -8.23 -8.66 -4.39
C ASN A 123 -9.19 -7.45 -4.34
N VAL A 124 -10.19 -7.41 -5.21
CA VAL A 124 -11.20 -6.34 -5.21
C VAL A 124 -12.03 -6.38 -3.93
N VAL A 125 -12.45 -7.58 -3.53
CA VAL A 125 -13.19 -7.79 -2.26
C VAL A 125 -12.33 -7.41 -1.06
N ALA A 126 -11.06 -7.84 -1.03
CA ALA A 126 -10.13 -7.51 0.04
C ALA A 126 -9.92 -5.98 0.16
N ASP A 127 -9.71 -5.28 -0.95
CA ASP A 127 -9.57 -3.82 -0.96
C ASP A 127 -10.83 -3.12 -0.43
N THR A 128 -12.00 -3.59 -0.86
CA THR A 128 -13.28 -3.01 -0.46
C THR A 128 -13.56 -3.21 1.04
N LEU A 129 -13.39 -4.43 1.54
CA LEU A 129 -13.58 -4.74 2.96
C LEU A 129 -12.58 -3.98 3.83
N SER A 130 -11.32 -3.88 3.39
CA SER A 130 -10.31 -3.07 4.07
C SER A 130 -10.68 -1.59 4.07
N GLY A 131 -11.24 -1.06 2.98
CA GLY A 131 -11.72 0.32 2.92
C GLY A 131 -12.85 0.59 3.94
N VAL A 132 -13.78 -0.34 4.06
CA VAL A 132 -14.85 -0.27 5.07
C VAL A 132 -14.26 -0.33 6.49
N ALA A 133 -13.32 -1.25 6.75
CA ALA A 133 -12.66 -1.36 8.05
C ALA A 133 -11.91 -0.07 8.42
N LEU A 134 -11.11 0.48 7.50
CA LEU A 134 -10.41 1.76 7.70
C LEU A 134 -11.37 2.92 7.99
N ALA A 135 -12.55 2.94 7.35
CA ALA A 135 -13.56 3.97 7.60
C ALA A 135 -14.24 3.82 8.97
N ILE A 136 -14.45 2.59 9.45
CA ILE A 136 -15.08 2.31 10.75
C ILE A 136 -14.08 2.52 11.88
N GLU A 137 -12.90 1.95 11.79
CA GLU A 137 -11.86 2.02 12.82
C GLU A 137 -11.21 3.40 12.90
N GLY A 138 -11.11 4.11 11.77
CA GLY A 138 -10.59 5.46 11.67
C GLY A 138 -9.15 5.63 12.18
N PRO A 139 -8.16 4.78 11.82
CA PRO A 139 -6.79 4.90 12.28
C PRO A 139 -6.13 6.21 11.81
N PHE A 140 -6.65 6.80 10.76
CA PHE A 140 -6.32 8.12 10.24
C PHE A 140 -7.54 8.74 9.55
N ARG A 141 -7.51 10.05 9.36
CA ARG A 141 -8.58 10.83 8.73
C ARG A 141 -8.06 11.58 7.51
N ILE A 142 -8.97 12.06 6.66
CA ILE A 142 -8.63 12.97 5.58
C ILE A 142 -8.00 14.23 6.18
N GLY A 143 -6.82 14.59 5.69
CA GLY A 143 -6.04 15.71 6.21
C GLY A 143 -4.87 15.30 7.10
N ASP A 144 -4.86 14.09 7.65
CA ASP A 144 -3.78 13.59 8.49
C ASP A 144 -2.50 13.34 7.67
N TRP A 145 -1.36 13.60 8.31
CA TRP A 145 -0.06 13.17 7.84
C TRP A 145 0.26 11.79 8.38
N ILE A 146 0.47 10.84 7.49
CA ILE A 146 0.73 9.44 7.83
C ILE A 146 2.01 8.94 7.15
N ASP A 147 2.61 7.96 7.80
CA ASP A 147 3.68 7.13 7.24
C ASP A 147 3.21 5.67 7.28
N ILE A 148 3.08 5.08 6.12
CA ILE A 148 2.70 3.68 5.94
C ILE A 148 3.98 2.94 5.60
N ASP A 149 4.40 2.06 6.48
CA ASP A 149 5.70 1.39 6.44
C ASP A 149 5.95 0.72 5.07
N GLY A 150 7.04 1.12 4.41
CA GLY A 150 7.43 0.60 3.09
C GLY A 150 6.53 1.00 1.91
N LEU A 151 5.46 1.79 2.10
CA LEU A 151 4.52 2.15 1.04
C LEU A 151 4.48 3.64 0.72
N ALA A 152 4.20 4.48 1.70
CA ALA A 152 3.98 5.90 1.45
C ALA A 152 4.13 6.75 2.70
N ARG A 153 4.63 7.97 2.51
CA ARG A 153 4.60 9.03 3.52
C ARG A 153 3.98 10.29 2.90
N GLY A 154 2.92 10.79 3.53
CA GLY A 154 2.25 11.99 3.02
C GLY A 154 0.95 12.31 3.72
N LYS A 155 0.21 13.27 3.16
CA LYS A 155 -1.07 13.74 3.66
C LYS A 155 -2.21 12.96 3.00
N VAL A 156 -3.13 12.42 3.79
CA VAL A 156 -4.33 11.75 3.29
C VAL A 156 -5.27 12.76 2.64
N VAL A 157 -5.58 12.58 1.37
CA VAL A 157 -6.48 13.46 0.60
C VAL A 157 -7.86 12.84 0.44
N GLU A 158 -7.90 11.54 0.20
CA GLU A 158 -9.15 10.83 -0.06
C GLU A 158 -9.04 9.38 0.43
N ILE A 159 -10.09 8.90 1.05
CA ILE A 159 -10.29 7.50 1.41
C ILE A 159 -11.47 7.00 0.59
N GLY A 160 -11.17 6.26 -0.48
CA GLY A 160 -12.17 5.66 -1.35
C GLY A 160 -12.53 4.24 -0.91
N TRP A 161 -13.54 3.67 -1.55
CA TRP A 161 -14.01 2.30 -1.24
C TRP A 161 -12.95 1.21 -1.51
N ARG A 162 -12.05 1.43 -2.46
CA ARG A 162 -10.99 0.48 -2.84
C ARG A 162 -9.58 1.02 -2.60
N THR A 163 -9.38 2.33 -2.75
CA THR A 163 -8.05 2.96 -2.72
C THR A 163 -8.06 4.20 -1.86
N THR A 164 -6.95 4.44 -1.18
CA THR A 164 -6.67 5.69 -0.48
C THR A 164 -5.65 6.50 -1.27
N ARG A 165 -5.86 7.81 -1.37
CA ARG A 165 -4.94 8.77 -2.01
C ARG A 165 -4.17 9.53 -0.97
N VAL A 166 -2.85 9.51 -1.11
CA VAL A 166 -1.92 10.23 -0.25
C VAL A 166 -1.15 11.23 -1.10
N LEU A 167 -1.13 12.49 -0.69
CA LEU A 167 -0.34 13.55 -1.30
C LEU A 167 1.04 13.56 -0.63
N THR A 168 2.08 13.35 -1.42
CA THR A 168 3.47 13.42 -0.94
C THR A 168 3.92 14.88 -0.80
N ARG A 169 5.08 15.10 -0.18
CA ARG A 169 5.71 16.43 -0.10
C ARG A 169 6.09 16.99 -1.48
N ASP A 170 6.38 16.11 -2.44
CA ASP A 170 6.73 16.49 -3.81
C ASP A 170 5.49 16.83 -4.66
N SER A 171 4.34 17.04 -4.01
CA SER A 171 3.07 17.36 -4.66
C SER A 171 2.58 16.28 -5.65
N THR A 172 2.96 15.03 -5.41
CA THR A 172 2.52 13.86 -6.19
C THR A 172 1.50 13.04 -5.44
N TYR A 173 0.58 12.40 -6.15
CA TYR A 173 -0.39 11.48 -5.56
C TYR A 173 0.13 10.05 -5.57
N LEU A 174 0.15 9.43 -4.41
CA LEU A 174 0.27 7.99 -4.27
C LEU A 174 -1.14 7.40 -4.09
N ILE A 175 -1.48 6.45 -4.94
CA ILE A 175 -2.78 5.76 -4.91
C ILE A 175 -2.53 4.33 -4.43
N LEU A 176 -2.98 4.03 -3.23
CA LEU A 176 -2.70 2.76 -2.56
C LEU A 176 -3.98 1.93 -2.41
N PRO A 177 -3.97 0.64 -2.76
CA PRO A 177 -5.06 -0.27 -2.43
C PRO A 177 -5.26 -0.37 -0.91
N ASN A 178 -6.51 -0.30 -0.45
CA ASN A 178 -6.82 -0.31 0.97
C ASN A 178 -6.35 -1.58 1.69
N SER A 179 -6.37 -2.72 0.99
CA SER A 179 -5.89 -4.00 1.54
C SER A 179 -4.38 -4.01 1.80
N GLN A 180 -3.59 -3.21 1.07
CA GLN A 180 -2.16 -3.06 1.34
C GLN A 180 -1.94 -2.21 2.58
N ILE A 181 -2.67 -1.09 2.70
CA ILE A 181 -2.60 -0.20 3.87
C ILE A 181 -2.96 -0.94 5.15
N ALA A 182 -4.07 -1.68 5.14
CA ALA A 182 -4.58 -2.40 6.30
C ALA A 182 -3.62 -3.48 6.86
N ARG A 183 -2.62 -3.89 6.08
CA ARG A 183 -1.62 -4.89 6.50
C ARG A 183 -0.33 -4.28 7.03
N GLN A 184 -0.15 -2.99 6.88
CA GLN A 184 1.08 -2.31 7.24
C GLN A 184 0.95 -1.56 8.56
N ARG A 185 2.07 -1.28 9.18
CA ARG A 185 2.14 -0.38 10.31
C ARG A 185 1.92 1.04 9.83
N ILE A 186 1.03 1.75 10.49
CA ILE A 186 0.69 3.12 10.17
C ILE A 186 1.15 4.00 11.33
N THR A 187 1.99 4.98 11.04
CA THR A 187 2.34 6.05 11.97
C THR A 187 1.56 7.29 11.59
N ASN A 188 0.68 7.76 12.49
CA ASN A 188 -0.10 8.98 12.29
C ASN A 188 0.57 10.14 13.04
N TYR A 189 1.10 11.12 12.31
CA TYR A 189 1.75 12.32 12.87
C TYR A 189 0.77 13.44 13.24
N SER A 190 -0.52 13.28 12.91
CA SER A 190 -1.56 14.24 13.23
C SER A 190 -2.42 13.83 14.43
N ALA A 191 -2.28 12.59 14.91
CA ALA A 191 -2.99 12.03 16.05
C ALA A 191 -2.02 11.44 17.08
N PRO A 192 -2.38 11.42 18.37
CA PRO A 192 -3.58 11.94 19.04
C PRO A 192 -3.58 13.47 19.17
N LYS A 193 -2.43 14.11 18.96
CA LYS A 193 -2.26 15.57 18.92
C LYS A 193 -1.45 15.93 17.67
N PRO A 194 -1.66 17.12 17.08
CA PRO A 194 -0.88 17.57 15.94
C PRO A 194 0.60 17.78 16.25
N GLN A 195 0.95 17.88 17.54
CA GLN A 195 2.31 18.02 18.01
C GLN A 195 2.96 16.65 18.18
N TYR A 196 4.12 16.46 17.58
CA TYR A 196 4.95 15.28 17.79
C TYR A 196 6.40 15.67 18.07
N ARG A 197 7.13 14.75 18.68
CA ARG A 197 8.55 14.94 18.98
C ARG A 197 9.42 14.41 17.85
N ALA A 198 10.19 15.31 17.23
CA ALA A 198 11.24 14.97 16.29
C ALA A 198 12.60 14.97 16.98
N GLN A 199 13.59 14.38 16.33
CA GLN A 199 14.98 14.41 16.78
C GLN A 199 15.93 14.47 15.59
N VAL A 200 17.08 15.10 15.82
CA VAL A 200 18.24 15.02 14.93
C VAL A 200 19.41 14.42 15.69
N SER A 201 20.23 13.66 15.00
CA SER A 201 21.43 13.05 15.58
C SER A 201 22.65 13.83 15.18
N ILE A 202 23.48 14.20 16.17
CA ILE A 202 24.72 14.96 15.99
C ILE A 202 25.83 14.21 16.71
N THR A 203 26.90 13.88 16.00
CA THR A 203 28.06 13.21 16.57
C THR A 203 29.19 14.24 16.78
N LEU A 204 29.73 14.27 17.97
CA LEU A 204 30.85 15.15 18.34
C LEU A 204 32.03 14.31 18.79
N ASP A 205 33.24 14.89 18.64
CA ASP A 205 34.47 14.26 19.13
C ASP A 205 34.48 14.11 20.66
N HIS A 206 35.18 13.08 21.15
CA HIS A 206 35.33 12.80 22.59
C HIS A 206 36.01 13.87 23.39
N THR A 207 36.73 14.78 22.74
CA THR A 207 37.44 15.87 23.37
C THR A 207 36.52 16.88 24.09
N MET A 208 35.25 16.91 23.65
CA MET A 208 34.27 17.80 24.27
C MET A 208 33.50 17.12 25.39
N PRO A 209 33.53 17.66 26.63
CA PRO A 209 32.74 17.09 27.73
C PRO A 209 31.23 17.07 27.43
N ILE A 210 30.55 15.98 27.80
CA ILE A 210 29.11 15.81 27.56
C ILE A 210 28.25 16.95 28.09
N GLY A 211 28.60 17.47 29.29
CA GLY A 211 27.88 18.59 29.89
C GLY A 211 27.94 19.86 29.05
N GLN A 212 29.13 20.21 28.56
CA GLN A 212 29.38 21.38 27.73
C GLN A 212 28.67 21.21 26.35
N ALA A 213 28.81 20.05 25.72
CA ALA A 213 28.14 19.72 24.44
C ALA A 213 26.63 19.93 24.57
N ARG A 214 26.04 19.37 25.63
CA ARG A 214 24.61 19.49 25.91
C ARG A 214 24.18 20.94 26.10
N GLU A 215 24.91 21.72 26.87
CA GLU A 215 24.58 23.11 27.16
C GLU A 215 24.61 23.97 25.88
N VAL A 216 25.65 23.83 25.05
CA VAL A 216 25.79 24.56 23.79
C VAL A 216 24.64 24.20 22.82
N MET A 217 24.37 22.91 22.61
CA MET A 217 23.29 22.50 21.75
C MET A 217 21.91 22.94 22.27
N LEU A 218 21.70 22.92 23.59
CA LEU A 218 20.44 23.35 24.19
C LEU A 218 20.20 24.84 24.01
N ARG A 219 21.24 25.66 24.20
CA ARG A 219 21.16 27.12 23.95
C ARG A 219 20.88 27.40 22.48
N ALA A 220 21.56 26.71 21.58
CA ALA A 220 21.36 26.89 20.15
C ALA A 220 19.91 26.57 19.71
N ILE A 221 19.33 25.45 20.18
CA ILE A 221 17.99 25.08 19.82
C ILE A 221 16.90 25.98 20.41
N GLN A 222 17.19 26.65 21.53
CA GLN A 222 16.27 27.65 22.12
C GLN A 222 16.05 28.86 21.21
N GLU A 223 16.99 29.16 20.31
CA GLU A 223 16.88 30.23 19.32
C GLU A 223 16.03 29.85 18.09
N ALA A 224 15.71 28.56 17.91
CA ALA A 224 14.95 28.08 16.76
C ALA A 224 13.51 28.60 16.79
N LYS A 225 13.05 29.15 15.67
CA LYS A 225 11.73 29.78 15.52
C LYS A 225 10.63 28.84 15.05
N LEU A 226 11.02 27.79 14.35
CA LEU A 226 10.08 26.85 13.73
C LEU A 226 9.66 25.71 14.66
N ILE A 227 10.38 25.50 15.76
CA ILE A 227 10.06 24.47 16.75
C ILE A 227 9.03 24.96 17.77
N HIS A 228 8.42 24.03 18.46
CA HIS A 228 7.54 24.32 19.58
C HIS A 228 8.34 24.23 20.90
N HIS A 229 8.22 25.26 21.75
CA HIS A 229 9.01 25.37 22.97
C HIS A 229 8.32 24.80 24.21
N ASP A 230 7.08 24.37 24.10
CA ASP A 230 6.34 23.71 25.18
C ASP A 230 5.78 22.36 24.65
N PRO A 231 6.30 21.22 25.09
CA PRO A 231 7.38 21.00 26.05
C PRO A 231 8.76 21.48 25.56
N LEU A 232 9.65 21.79 26.51
CA LEU A 232 11.00 22.25 26.20
C LEU A 232 11.80 21.22 25.39
N PRO A 233 12.65 21.67 24.45
CA PRO A 233 13.60 20.80 23.77
C PRO A 233 14.61 20.23 24.77
N ASP A 234 15.14 19.05 24.48
CA ASP A 234 16.19 18.44 25.29
C ASP A 234 17.28 17.79 24.43
N VAL A 235 18.44 17.56 25.05
CA VAL A 235 19.58 16.89 24.41
C VAL A 235 19.98 15.69 25.24
N ARG A 236 20.03 14.52 24.59
CA ARG A 236 20.39 13.24 25.21
C ARG A 236 21.54 12.59 24.46
N VAL A 237 22.40 11.90 25.18
CA VAL A 237 23.38 11.00 24.57
C VAL A 237 22.65 9.75 24.09
N LEU A 238 22.86 9.38 22.83
CA LEU A 238 22.33 8.16 22.23
C LEU A 238 23.34 7.03 22.28
N ALA A 239 24.59 7.32 21.89
CA ALA A 239 25.63 6.33 21.80
C ALA A 239 27.00 6.95 22.11
N TYR A 240 27.88 6.12 22.63
CA TYR A 240 29.29 6.41 22.85
C TYR A 240 30.08 5.48 21.95
N GLU A 241 30.52 5.98 20.79
CA GLU A 241 31.09 5.18 19.72
C GLU A 241 32.58 5.48 19.54
N GLU A 242 33.28 4.66 18.77
CA GLU A 242 34.72 4.80 18.46
C GLU A 242 35.06 6.19 17.86
N VAL A 243 34.18 6.72 17.02
CA VAL A 243 34.39 7.95 16.26
C VAL A 243 34.03 9.20 17.07
N GLY A 244 33.14 9.04 18.06
CA GLY A 244 32.62 10.16 18.85
C GLY A 244 31.39 9.80 19.68
N ILE A 245 30.85 10.83 20.30
CA ILE A 245 29.62 10.72 21.09
C ILE A 245 28.45 11.24 20.26
N THR A 246 27.46 10.38 20.06
CA THR A 246 26.24 10.72 19.30
C THR A 246 25.17 11.22 20.26
N TYR A 247 24.68 12.42 19.97
CA TYR A 247 23.63 13.10 20.72
C TYR A 247 22.32 13.10 19.91
N ALA A 248 21.18 12.91 20.58
CA ALA A 248 19.87 13.24 20.08
C ALA A 248 19.45 14.61 20.56
N VAL A 249 19.31 15.55 19.66
CA VAL A 249 18.70 16.85 19.90
C VAL A 249 17.21 16.69 19.58
N ARG A 250 16.37 16.72 20.63
CA ARG A 250 14.95 16.41 20.55
C ARG A 250 14.13 17.67 20.73
N TYR A 251 13.16 17.86 19.85
CA TYR A 251 12.31 19.05 19.85
C TYR A 251 10.89 18.70 19.42
N TRP A 252 9.95 19.58 19.68
CA TRP A 252 8.55 19.38 19.34
C TRP A 252 8.17 20.18 18.11
N LEU A 253 7.38 19.58 17.25
CA LEU A 253 6.84 20.17 16.03
C LEU A 253 5.33 20.25 16.12
N SER A 254 4.77 21.37 15.70
CA SER A 254 3.32 21.55 15.65
C SER A 254 2.68 20.94 14.40
N ARG A 255 3.46 20.74 13.33
CA ARG A 255 2.98 20.29 12.03
C ARG A 255 4.05 19.51 11.28
N PHE A 256 3.65 18.36 10.74
CA PHE A 256 4.58 17.49 10.01
C PHE A 256 5.07 18.05 8.68
N ASP A 257 4.29 18.92 8.02
CA ASP A 257 4.69 19.55 6.75
C ASP A 257 5.98 20.38 6.89
N ARG A 258 6.25 20.95 8.07
CA ARG A 258 7.46 21.75 8.38
C ARG A 258 8.64 20.96 8.94
N ASP A 259 8.56 19.62 8.97
CA ASP A 259 9.61 18.78 9.54
C ASP A 259 10.99 19.01 8.90
N ILE A 260 11.03 19.18 7.58
CA ILE A 260 12.29 19.39 6.85
C ILE A 260 12.88 20.76 7.20
N ASP A 261 12.06 21.80 7.15
CA ASP A 261 12.51 23.17 7.44
C ASP A 261 12.99 23.32 8.89
N CYS A 262 12.25 22.72 9.84
CA CYS A 262 12.64 22.70 11.24
C CYS A 262 13.95 21.93 11.47
N ARG A 263 14.12 20.82 10.77
CA ARG A 263 15.35 20.02 10.86
C ARG A 263 16.55 20.78 10.35
N ASP A 264 16.40 21.47 9.23
CA ASP A 264 17.43 22.31 8.63
C ASP A 264 17.82 23.48 9.57
N GLU A 265 16.81 24.18 10.13
CA GLU A 265 17.03 25.24 11.11
C GLU A 265 17.80 24.73 12.34
N VAL A 266 17.41 23.58 12.89
CA VAL A 266 18.06 22.99 14.06
C VAL A 266 19.51 22.61 13.76
N TYR A 267 19.78 21.96 12.60
CA TYR A 267 21.14 21.64 12.20
C TYR A 267 21.98 22.90 12.03
N SER A 268 21.45 23.91 11.36
CA SER A 268 22.16 25.16 11.10
C SER A 268 22.53 25.92 12.40
N LEU A 269 21.58 26.05 13.32
CA LEU A 269 21.82 26.71 14.62
C LEU A 269 22.82 25.94 15.46
N VAL A 270 22.74 24.64 15.51
CA VAL A 270 23.69 23.82 16.28
C VAL A 270 25.07 23.83 15.64
N ASP A 271 25.18 23.72 14.30
CA ASP A 271 26.49 23.85 13.63
C ASP A 271 27.15 25.20 13.89
N GLU A 272 26.39 26.30 13.79
CA GLU A 272 26.89 27.63 14.06
C GLU A 272 27.38 27.76 15.51
N ALA A 273 26.62 27.27 16.49
CA ALA A 273 27.00 27.30 17.89
C ALA A 273 28.28 26.49 18.19
N LEU A 274 28.40 25.32 17.59
CA LEU A 274 29.57 24.45 17.72
C LEU A 274 30.81 25.06 17.08
N ARG A 275 30.68 25.67 15.91
CA ARG A 275 31.77 26.38 15.24
C ARG A 275 32.30 27.60 16.05
N ARG A 276 31.41 28.37 16.69
CA ARG A 276 31.77 29.50 17.53
C ARG A 276 32.70 29.09 18.67
N ILE A 277 32.60 27.88 19.18
CA ILE A 277 33.46 27.35 20.25
C ILE A 277 34.67 26.54 19.73
N GLY A 278 34.86 26.50 18.40
CA GLY A 278 36.00 25.81 17.77
C GLY A 278 35.87 24.29 17.75
N THR A 279 34.67 23.75 17.90
CA THR A 279 34.43 22.30 17.82
C THR A 279 34.51 21.84 16.35
N ILE A 280 35.34 20.84 16.11
CA ILE A 280 35.53 20.24 14.79
C ILE A 280 34.67 18.98 14.71
N ALA A 281 34.12 18.69 13.51
CA ALA A 281 33.43 17.44 13.26
C ALA A 281 34.37 16.24 13.53
N PRO A 282 33.85 15.14 14.11
CA PRO A 282 34.67 13.99 14.42
C PRO A 282 35.26 13.37 13.15
N HIS A 283 36.54 13.03 13.19
CA HIS A 283 37.17 12.29 12.11
C HIS A 283 37.62 10.93 12.61
N ARG A 284 37.56 9.97 11.75
CA ARG A 284 38.14 8.65 12.03
C ARG A 284 39.64 8.79 12.15
N ARG A 285 40.17 8.59 13.37
CA ARG A 285 41.61 8.57 13.62
C ARG A 285 42.13 7.16 13.37
N ILE A 286 43.06 6.99 12.43
CA ILE A 286 43.75 5.73 12.18
C ILE A 286 45.20 5.91 12.63
N GLU A 287 45.58 5.19 13.64
CA GLU A 287 46.96 5.11 14.10
C GLU A 287 47.66 3.98 13.34
N LEU A 288 48.67 4.35 12.53
CA LEU A 288 49.49 3.37 11.82
C LEU A 288 50.74 3.09 12.66
N VAL A 289 50.72 1.95 13.35
CA VAL A 289 51.92 1.47 14.09
C VAL A 289 52.79 0.69 13.12
N TYR A 290 53.89 1.29 12.69
CA TYR A 290 54.93 0.60 11.94
C TYR A 290 55.80 -0.20 12.92
N THR A 291 55.66 -1.49 12.98
CA THR A 291 56.58 -2.36 13.67
C THR A 291 57.76 -2.66 12.73
N ASP A 292 58.87 -1.97 12.95
CA ASP A 292 60.10 -2.25 12.18
C ASP A 292 60.67 -3.60 12.63
N THR A 293 60.37 -4.64 11.89
CA THR A 293 60.84 -6.01 12.12
C THR A 293 62.31 -6.17 11.80
N SER A 294 62.95 -5.14 11.19
CA SER A 294 64.35 -5.23 10.72
C SER A 294 65.39 -5.11 11.84
N LEU A 295 65.01 -4.63 13.02
CA LEU A 295 65.92 -4.47 14.16
C LEU A 295 66.12 -5.73 15.02
N ARG A 296 65.32 -6.79 14.79
CA ARG A 296 65.46 -8.06 15.58
C ARG A 296 66.40 -9.05 14.96
N SER A 297 66.84 -8.91 13.72
CA SER A 297 67.75 -9.84 13.04
C SER A 297 69.23 -9.46 13.14
N ALA A 298 69.57 -8.34 13.87
CA ALA A 298 70.95 -7.91 13.99
C ALA A 298 71.71 -8.52 15.19
N HIS A 299 71.09 -9.39 15.99
CA HIS A 299 71.76 -9.96 17.20
C HIS A 299 71.84 -11.49 17.22
N THR A 300 71.55 -12.17 16.12
CA THR A 300 71.94 -13.59 15.98
C THR A 300 72.56 -13.73 14.60
N GLY A 301 73.92 -13.65 14.63
CA GLY A 301 74.68 -14.00 13.44
C GLY A 301 74.60 -15.49 13.21
N GLU A 302 74.12 -15.83 11.98
CA GLU A 302 74.61 -17.01 11.27
C GLU A 302 74.12 -16.94 9.82
N HIS A 303 75.01 -17.20 8.92
CA HIS A 303 74.89 -17.22 7.48
C HIS A 303 73.81 -18.17 6.99
N SER A 304 72.87 -17.73 6.14
CA SER A 304 72.46 -18.48 4.95
C SER A 304 71.76 -17.59 3.93
N SER A 305 72.26 -17.65 2.74
CA SER A 305 71.82 -17.04 1.48
C SER A 305 70.47 -17.60 1.07
N SER A 306 69.46 -16.76 0.93
CA SER A 306 68.36 -17.01 -0.02
C SER A 306 67.56 -15.72 -0.26
N THR A 307 67.43 -15.40 -1.53
CA THR A 307 66.72 -14.28 -2.15
C THR A 307 65.26 -14.18 -1.72
N PRO A 308 64.71 -12.97 -1.48
CA PRO A 308 63.28 -12.80 -1.24
C PRO A 308 62.50 -12.55 -2.52
N HIS A 309 61.50 -13.35 -2.78
CA HIS A 309 60.44 -13.06 -3.75
C HIS A 309 59.41 -12.13 -3.13
N PRO A 310 58.91 -11.11 -3.85
CA PRO A 310 57.83 -10.28 -3.37
C PRO A 310 56.47 -10.90 -3.69
N PHE A 311 55.69 -11.22 -2.67
CA PHE A 311 54.25 -11.52 -2.80
C PHE A 311 53.43 -10.23 -2.64
N ILE A 312 52.92 -9.76 -3.78
CA ILE A 312 51.80 -8.82 -3.82
C ILE A 312 50.54 -9.66 -3.88
N SER A 313 49.73 -9.69 -2.82
CA SER A 313 48.38 -10.22 -2.87
C SER A 313 47.39 -9.07 -2.84
N ALA A 314 46.71 -8.91 -3.98
CA ALA A 314 45.60 -7.99 -4.17
C ALA A 314 44.39 -8.42 -3.32
N LEU A 315 43.89 -7.53 -2.49
CA LEU A 315 42.61 -7.66 -1.84
C LEU A 315 41.52 -7.13 -2.77
N ASN A 316 40.65 -8.02 -3.15
CA ASN A 316 39.45 -7.83 -3.97
C ASN A 316 38.34 -7.17 -3.15
N PRO A 317 37.67 -6.08 -3.59
CA PRO A 317 36.52 -5.51 -2.94
C PRO A 317 35.24 -6.05 -3.57
N LYS A 318 34.57 -6.99 -2.91
CA LYS A 318 33.14 -7.30 -3.14
C LYS A 318 32.57 -7.95 -1.89
N LEU A 319 31.76 -7.19 -1.17
CA LEU A 319 30.42 -7.54 -0.66
C LEU A 319 29.86 -6.31 0.06
#